data_59dc14debc99ed29e6465f11d9764298
#
_entry.id   59dc14debc99ed29e6465f11d9764298
#
_cell.length_a   1.000
_cell.length_b   1.000
_cell.length_c   1.000
_cell.angle_alpha   90.00
_cell.angle_beta   90.00
_cell.angle_gamma   90.00
#
_symmetry.space_group_name_H-M   'P 1'
#
loop_
_entity.id
_entity.type
_entity.pdbx_description
1 polymer ?
#
loop_
_entity_poly.entity_id
_entity_poly.type
_entity_poly.pdbx_seq_one_letter_code
_entity_poly.pdbx_strand_id
1 'polypeptide(L)'
;VTGGTTFVSKYVAEYFVNAGYEVFVLNRNSKPQVQGVKLIQGDRHNLGGVLKDTFFDVVADITAYNDKDIIDFVKELGSFDQYIMISSSAVYPEYGVQPFLEESEKSKNKFWGAYGTDKIAAEKALLERVKDAYILRPPYLYGPMNNVYREAFVFDCAMADRKFYLPQ
;
A
#
# COMPACT_ATOMS: atom_id res chain seq x y z
N VAL A 1 -5.82 -9.16 1.07
CA VAL A 1 -5.17 -8.03 0.39
C VAL A 1 -6.18 -6.90 0.25
N THR A 2 -5.87 -5.68 0.70
CA THR A 2 -6.72 -4.52 0.43
C THR A 2 -6.44 -3.99 -0.99
N GLY A 3 -7.51 -3.66 -1.75
CA GLY A 3 -7.43 -3.30 -3.16
C GLY A 3 -7.51 -4.51 -4.09
N GLY A 4 -6.41 -4.92 -4.69
CA GLY A 4 -6.33 -6.13 -5.53
C GLY A 4 -6.67 -5.94 -7.01
N THR A 5 -6.95 -4.71 -7.46
CA THR A 5 -7.39 -4.47 -8.85
C THR A 5 -6.48 -3.55 -9.67
N THR A 6 -5.54 -2.89 -9.04
CA THR A 6 -4.71 -1.88 -9.72
C THR A 6 -3.30 -1.90 -9.15
N PHE A 7 -2.31 -1.80 -10.03
CA PHE A 7 -0.89 -1.64 -9.73
C PHE A 7 -0.40 -2.59 -8.62
N VAL A 8 0.25 -2.09 -7.56
CA VAL A 8 0.87 -2.92 -6.52
C VAL A 8 -0.08 -3.96 -5.94
N SER A 9 -1.29 -3.55 -5.56
CA SER A 9 -2.25 -4.47 -4.93
C SER A 9 -2.72 -5.58 -5.88
N LYS A 10 -2.80 -5.31 -7.18
CA LYS A 10 -3.11 -6.32 -8.19
C LYS A 10 -1.98 -7.33 -8.30
N TYR A 11 -0.73 -6.88 -8.44
CA TYR A 11 0.43 -7.77 -8.54
C TYR A 11 0.64 -8.61 -7.29
N VAL A 12 0.41 -8.05 -6.12
CA VAL A 12 0.45 -8.81 -4.85
C VAL A 12 -0.62 -9.91 -4.86
N ALA A 13 -1.84 -9.60 -5.27
CA ALA A 13 -2.92 -10.60 -5.35
C ALA A 13 -2.59 -11.70 -6.38
N GLU A 14 -2.14 -11.33 -7.58
CA GLU A 14 -1.72 -12.28 -8.63
C GLU A 14 -0.57 -13.18 -8.17
N TYR A 15 0.43 -12.62 -7.51
CA TYR A 15 1.58 -13.37 -7.01
C TYR A 15 1.14 -14.45 -6.03
N PHE A 16 0.34 -14.11 -5.03
CA PHE A 16 -0.10 -15.07 -4.03
C PHE A 16 -1.06 -16.13 -4.57
N VAL A 17 -1.94 -15.77 -5.52
CA VAL A 17 -2.76 -16.76 -6.24
C VAL A 17 -1.86 -17.75 -6.99
N ASN A 18 -0.87 -17.26 -7.74
CA ASN A 18 0.05 -18.11 -8.50
C ASN A 18 0.95 -18.97 -7.59
N ALA A 19 1.21 -18.51 -6.37
CA ALA A 19 1.94 -19.27 -5.35
C ALA A 19 1.06 -20.32 -4.62
N GLY A 20 -0.22 -20.43 -4.98
CA GLY A 20 -1.14 -21.45 -4.45
C GLY A 20 -1.87 -21.05 -3.16
N TYR A 21 -1.82 -19.76 -2.78
CA TYR A 21 -2.56 -19.28 -1.61
C TYR A 21 -4.04 -19.02 -1.95
N GLU A 22 -4.90 -19.19 -0.95
CA GLU A 22 -6.27 -18.70 -1.01
C GLU A 22 -6.26 -17.19 -0.75
N VAL A 23 -6.53 -16.39 -1.77
CA VAL A 23 -6.40 -14.94 -1.72
C VAL A 23 -7.77 -14.26 -1.67
N PHE A 24 -8.01 -13.53 -0.60
CA PHE A 24 -9.13 -12.63 -0.47
C PHE A 24 -8.71 -11.21 -0.83
N VAL A 25 -9.53 -10.50 -1.61
CA VAL A 25 -9.32 -9.09 -1.92
C VAL A 25 -10.47 -8.25 -1.41
N LEU A 26 -10.16 -7.18 -0.69
CA LEU A 26 -11.16 -6.24 -0.19
C LEU A 26 -11.19 -4.99 -1.06
N ASN A 27 -12.27 -4.75 -1.76
CA ASN A 27 -12.47 -3.54 -2.55
C ASN A 27 -13.96 -3.30 -2.87
N ARG A 28 -14.27 -2.17 -3.49
CA ARG A 28 -15.63 -1.74 -3.84
C ARG A 28 -16.18 -2.37 -5.13
N ASN A 29 -15.47 -3.32 -5.72
CA ASN A 29 -15.85 -4.02 -6.95
C ASN A 29 -16.09 -3.09 -8.17
N SER A 30 -15.31 -2.02 -8.25
CA SER A 30 -15.42 -1.04 -9.37
C SER A 30 -14.57 -1.40 -10.59
N LYS A 31 -13.76 -2.45 -10.51
CA LYS A 31 -12.88 -2.94 -11.59
C LYS A 31 -12.89 -4.46 -11.63
N PRO A 32 -12.52 -5.07 -12.77
CA PRO A 32 -12.35 -6.52 -12.85
C PRO A 32 -11.37 -7.05 -11.81
N GLN A 33 -11.73 -8.16 -11.20
CA GLN A 33 -10.87 -8.81 -10.20
C GLN A 33 -9.79 -9.66 -10.88
N VAL A 34 -8.71 -9.92 -10.17
CA VAL A 34 -7.71 -10.92 -10.55
C VAL A 34 -8.37 -12.30 -10.56
N GLN A 35 -8.00 -13.13 -11.53
CA GLN A 35 -8.50 -14.49 -11.59
C GLN A 35 -8.01 -15.29 -10.38
N GLY A 36 -8.89 -16.06 -9.75
CA GLY A 36 -8.56 -16.93 -8.62
C GLY A 36 -8.68 -16.27 -7.24
N VAL A 37 -8.95 -14.96 -7.15
CA VAL A 37 -9.20 -14.32 -5.85
C VAL A 37 -10.67 -14.47 -5.41
N LYS A 38 -10.88 -14.41 -4.11
CA LYS A 38 -12.20 -14.29 -3.49
C LYS A 38 -12.46 -12.82 -3.14
N LEU A 39 -13.50 -12.24 -3.70
CA LEU A 39 -13.86 -10.86 -3.43
C LEU A 39 -14.61 -10.71 -2.10
N ILE A 40 -14.14 -9.83 -1.25
CA ILE A 40 -14.89 -9.25 -0.14
C ILE A 40 -15.27 -7.84 -0.59
N GLN A 41 -16.51 -7.68 -1.05
CA GLN A 41 -16.98 -6.39 -1.52
C GLN A 41 -17.37 -5.50 -0.35
N GLY A 42 -16.70 -4.36 -0.22
CA GLY A 42 -16.98 -3.42 0.86
C GLY A 42 -16.10 -2.18 0.84
N ASP A 43 -16.47 -1.24 1.69
CA ASP A 43 -15.63 -0.10 2.04
C ASP A 43 -14.89 -0.41 3.34
N ARG A 44 -13.57 -0.21 3.38
CA ARG A 44 -12.74 -0.48 4.56
C ARG A 44 -13.20 0.23 5.83
N HIS A 45 -13.91 1.35 5.68
CA HIS A 45 -14.45 2.13 6.80
C HIS A 45 -15.79 1.64 7.33
N ASN A 46 -16.45 0.72 6.61
CA ASN A 46 -17.75 0.20 7.00
C ASN A 46 -17.98 -1.19 6.40
N LEU A 47 -17.39 -2.20 7.03
CA LEU A 47 -17.49 -3.59 6.59
C LEU A 47 -18.62 -4.36 7.29
N GLY A 48 -19.24 -3.77 8.31
CA GLY A 48 -20.39 -4.39 9.00
C GLY A 48 -20.06 -5.73 9.67
N GLY A 49 -18.78 -5.93 10.04
CA GLY A 49 -18.35 -7.13 10.75
C GLY A 49 -18.11 -8.36 9.85
N VAL A 50 -18.17 -8.23 8.53
CA VAL A 50 -18.01 -9.37 7.59
C VAL A 50 -16.68 -10.13 7.74
N LEU A 51 -15.66 -9.52 8.36
CA LEU A 51 -14.35 -10.15 8.58
C LEU A 51 -14.18 -10.69 10.02
N LYS A 52 -15.12 -10.48 10.92
CA LYS A 52 -14.99 -10.77 12.36
C LYS A 52 -14.74 -12.24 12.67
N ASP A 53 -15.37 -13.11 11.92
CA ASP A 53 -15.29 -14.56 12.15
C ASP A 53 -14.29 -15.24 11.19
N THR A 54 -13.48 -14.45 10.50
CA THR A 54 -12.49 -14.97 9.55
C THR A 54 -11.08 -14.87 10.13
N PHE A 55 -10.34 -15.97 10.03
CA PHE A 55 -8.90 -15.98 10.30
C PHE A 55 -8.12 -15.78 9.00
N PHE A 56 -7.09 -14.97 9.06
CA PHE A 56 -6.15 -14.78 7.96
C PHE A 56 -4.71 -15.03 8.42
N ASP A 57 -3.97 -15.87 7.70
CA ASP A 57 -2.52 -16.04 7.96
C ASP A 57 -1.80 -14.71 7.75
N VAL A 58 -2.16 -13.96 6.71
CA VAL A 58 -1.55 -12.67 6.38
C VAL A 58 -2.58 -11.64 5.95
N VAL A 59 -2.52 -10.47 6.54
CA VAL A 59 -3.23 -9.26 6.09
C VAL A 59 -2.23 -8.36 5.37
N ALA A 60 -2.37 -8.21 4.05
CA ALA A 60 -1.57 -7.27 3.25
C ALA A 60 -2.38 -6.00 2.99
N ASP A 61 -2.08 -4.93 3.73
CA ASP A 61 -2.76 -3.64 3.61
C ASP A 61 -1.98 -2.68 2.69
N ILE A 62 -2.42 -2.63 1.44
CA ILE A 62 -1.78 -1.85 0.37
C ILE A 62 -2.40 -0.45 0.24
N THR A 63 -3.64 -0.27 0.73
CA THR A 63 -4.45 0.93 0.46
C THR A 63 -4.73 1.79 1.68
N ALA A 64 -3.98 1.62 2.77
CA ALA A 64 -4.05 2.53 3.91
C ALA A 64 -3.24 3.80 3.64
N TYR A 65 -3.86 4.96 3.74
CA TYR A 65 -3.23 6.27 3.51
C TYR A 65 -3.07 7.09 4.78
N ASN A 66 -3.95 6.93 5.76
CA ASN A 66 -3.99 7.71 7.00
C ASN A 66 -4.34 6.83 8.21
N ASP A 67 -4.35 7.41 9.40
CA ASP A 67 -4.69 6.74 10.65
C ASP A 67 -6.11 6.16 10.66
N LYS A 68 -7.07 6.89 10.12
CA LYS A 68 -8.48 6.43 10.05
C LYS A 68 -8.62 5.16 9.21
N ASP A 69 -7.87 5.06 8.11
CA ASP A 69 -7.82 3.85 7.28
C ASP A 69 -7.42 2.62 8.10
N ILE A 70 -6.44 2.78 8.98
CA ILE A 70 -5.95 1.71 9.85
C ILE A 70 -6.94 1.41 10.97
N ILE A 71 -7.40 2.45 11.68
CA ILE A 71 -8.26 2.32 12.84
C ILE A 71 -9.54 1.57 12.47
N ASP A 72 -10.20 2.02 11.41
CA ASP A 72 -11.46 1.44 10.96
C ASP A 72 -11.26 -0.01 10.48
N PHE A 73 -10.22 -0.26 9.70
CA PHE A 73 -10.00 -1.59 9.13
C PHE A 73 -9.57 -2.63 10.17
N VAL A 74 -8.61 -2.30 11.04
CA VAL A 74 -8.16 -3.22 12.10
C VAL A 74 -9.30 -3.57 13.06
N LYS A 75 -10.20 -2.61 13.34
CA LYS A 75 -11.40 -2.85 14.15
C LYS A 75 -12.34 -3.88 13.53
N GLU A 76 -12.39 -3.98 12.21
CA GLU A 76 -13.27 -4.90 11.48
C GLU A 76 -12.67 -6.28 11.26
N LEU A 77 -11.35 -6.44 11.44
CA LEU A 77 -10.69 -7.74 11.31
C LEU A 77 -11.06 -8.68 12.47
N GLY A 78 -11.14 -9.96 12.16
CA GLY A 78 -11.13 -11.05 13.14
C GLY A 78 -9.71 -11.32 13.64
N SER A 79 -9.30 -12.59 13.64
CA SER A 79 -7.93 -12.99 14.00
C SER A 79 -7.04 -13.09 12.77
N PHE A 80 -5.75 -12.80 12.96
CA PHE A 80 -4.73 -12.95 11.92
C PHE A 80 -3.35 -13.21 12.57
N ASP A 81 -2.44 -13.85 11.84
CA ASP A 81 -1.08 -14.10 12.32
C ASP A 81 -0.16 -12.90 12.02
N GLN A 82 -0.23 -12.36 10.81
CA GLN A 82 0.69 -11.32 10.38
C GLN A 82 -0.02 -10.16 9.69
N TYR A 83 0.40 -8.94 9.99
CA TYR A 83 -0.06 -7.73 9.29
C TYR A 83 1.11 -7.06 8.59
N ILE A 84 0.96 -6.79 7.29
CA ILE A 84 1.94 -6.11 6.45
C ILE A 84 1.28 -4.86 5.87
N MET A 85 1.82 -3.69 6.19
CA MET A 85 1.37 -2.41 5.65
C MET A 85 2.34 -1.87 4.61
N ILE A 86 1.84 -1.42 3.47
CA ILE A 86 2.61 -0.61 2.54
C ILE A 86 2.51 0.87 2.94
N SER A 87 3.61 1.35 3.52
CA SER A 87 3.83 2.76 3.80
C SER A 87 4.56 3.43 2.62
N SER A 88 5.45 4.36 2.87
CA SER A 88 6.22 5.07 1.85
C SER A 88 7.50 5.66 2.43
N SER A 89 8.55 5.79 1.64
CA SER A 89 9.72 6.59 2.00
C SER A 89 9.41 8.09 2.19
N ALA A 90 8.23 8.54 1.78
CA ALA A 90 7.75 9.91 2.03
C ALA A 90 7.57 10.27 3.51
N VAL A 91 7.67 9.29 4.41
CA VAL A 91 7.68 9.51 5.87
C VAL A 91 8.98 10.14 6.37
N TYR A 92 10.06 10.05 5.59
CA TYR A 92 11.35 10.63 5.94
C TYR A 92 11.49 12.07 5.46
N PRO A 93 12.17 12.94 6.22
CA PRO A 93 12.43 14.31 5.80
C PRO A 93 13.39 14.36 4.60
N GLU A 94 13.32 15.41 3.80
CA GLU A 94 14.21 15.60 2.64
C GLU A 94 15.65 15.91 2.99
N TYR A 95 15.93 16.25 4.23
CA TYR A 95 17.27 16.67 4.72
C TYR A 95 17.95 15.63 5.62
N GLY A 96 17.40 14.41 5.69
CA GLY A 96 17.99 13.37 6.54
C GLY A 96 19.30 12.82 6.00
N VAL A 97 20.10 12.24 6.92
CA VAL A 97 21.32 11.54 6.54
C VAL A 97 20.98 10.23 5.84
N GLN A 98 21.57 10.01 4.68
CA GLN A 98 21.40 8.79 3.89
C GLN A 98 22.45 7.72 4.26
N PRO A 99 22.11 6.42 4.21
CA PRO A 99 20.77 5.88 3.92
C PRO A 99 19.84 6.02 5.13
N PHE A 100 18.53 6.20 4.89
CA PHE A 100 17.54 6.12 5.95
C PHE A 100 17.43 4.69 6.47
N LEU A 101 17.43 4.55 7.80
CA LEU A 101 17.19 3.30 8.51
C LEU A 101 15.72 3.24 8.99
N GLU A 102 15.31 2.08 9.49
CA GLU A 102 13.93 1.87 9.97
C GLU A 102 13.59 2.79 11.16
N GLU A 103 14.57 3.03 12.04
CA GLU A 103 14.47 3.90 13.21
C GLU A 103 14.73 5.38 12.91
N SER A 104 15.16 5.72 11.69
CA SER A 104 15.40 7.13 11.32
C SER A 104 14.18 7.99 11.61
N GLU A 105 14.44 9.25 11.98
CA GLU A 105 13.40 10.22 12.27
C GLU A 105 12.38 10.31 11.12
N LYS A 106 11.10 10.28 11.47
CA LYS A 106 10.00 10.49 10.54
C LYS A 106 9.40 11.85 10.81
N SER A 107 9.32 12.67 9.78
CA SER A 107 8.76 14.02 9.89
C SER A 107 8.21 14.51 8.56
N LYS A 108 7.61 15.69 8.58
CA LYS A 108 7.04 16.32 7.39
C LYS A 108 8.12 16.51 6.32
N ASN A 109 7.83 16.00 5.14
CA ASN A 109 8.62 16.21 3.94
C ASN A 109 7.96 17.29 3.07
N LYS A 110 8.71 18.32 2.66
CA LYS A 110 8.16 19.45 1.89
C LYS A 110 7.62 19.07 0.51
N PHE A 111 8.16 18.00 -0.09
CA PHE A 111 7.74 17.55 -1.43
C PHE A 111 6.48 16.69 -1.38
N TRP A 112 6.24 15.99 -0.26
CA TRP A 112 5.12 15.05 -0.11
C TRP A 112 3.97 15.59 0.73
N GLY A 113 4.17 16.69 1.46
CA GLY A 113 3.13 17.39 2.21
C GLY A 113 2.30 16.46 3.12
N ALA A 114 0.99 16.52 2.97
CA ALA A 114 0.05 15.73 3.75
C ALA A 114 0.22 14.22 3.53
N TYR A 115 0.56 13.77 2.33
CA TYR A 115 0.75 12.34 2.06
C TYR A 115 1.79 11.69 3.00
N GLY A 116 2.93 12.34 3.23
CA GLY A 116 3.96 11.84 4.13
C GLY A 116 3.49 11.82 5.59
N THR A 117 2.88 12.91 6.06
CA THR A 117 2.38 13.01 7.45
C THR A 117 1.22 12.07 7.72
N ASP A 118 0.34 11.85 6.76
CA ASP A 118 -0.77 10.90 6.87
C ASP A 118 -0.26 9.45 6.96
N LYS A 119 0.78 9.11 6.18
CA LYS A 119 1.44 7.80 6.30
C LYS A 119 2.13 7.64 7.66
N ILE A 120 2.76 8.67 8.23
CA ILE A 120 3.30 8.62 9.59
C ILE A 120 2.20 8.35 10.61
N ALA A 121 1.06 9.03 10.49
CA ALA A 121 -0.09 8.81 11.35
C ALA A 121 -0.63 7.36 11.22
N ALA A 122 -0.71 6.84 10.00
CA ALA A 122 -1.12 5.46 9.74
C ALA A 122 -0.17 4.44 10.38
N GLU A 123 1.15 4.61 10.23
CA GLU A 123 2.15 3.74 10.88
C GLU A 123 2.00 3.73 12.40
N LYS A 124 1.84 4.91 13.00
CA LYS A 124 1.63 5.04 14.44
C LYS A 124 0.36 4.33 14.89
N ALA A 125 -0.75 4.59 14.21
CA ALA A 125 -2.05 3.97 14.51
C ALA A 125 -2.00 2.43 14.38
N LEU A 126 -1.21 1.91 13.43
CA LEU A 126 -1.02 0.48 13.27
C LEU A 126 -0.23 -0.13 14.44
N LEU A 127 0.93 0.42 14.77
CA LEU A 127 1.79 -0.12 15.84
C LEU A 127 1.16 -0.03 17.23
N GLU A 128 0.26 0.91 17.47
CA GLU A 128 -0.54 0.99 18.69
C GLU A 128 -1.53 -0.18 18.83
N ARG A 129 -1.93 -0.82 17.72
CA ARG A 129 -2.95 -1.88 17.66
C ARG A 129 -2.37 -3.25 17.35
N VAL A 130 -1.33 -3.30 16.53
CA VAL A 130 -0.67 -4.50 16.03
C VAL A 130 0.83 -4.32 16.21
N LYS A 131 1.36 -4.74 17.36
CA LYS A 131 2.76 -4.46 17.75
C LYS A 131 3.79 -5.07 16.82
N ASP A 132 3.50 -6.25 16.28
CA ASP A 132 4.41 -7.02 15.42
C ASP A 132 4.10 -6.85 13.94
N ALA A 133 3.46 -5.73 13.56
CA ALA A 133 3.17 -5.43 12.16
C ALA A 133 4.44 -5.11 11.38
N TYR A 134 4.51 -5.60 10.15
CA TYR A 134 5.55 -5.20 9.21
C TYR A 134 5.12 -3.95 8.44
N ILE A 135 6.00 -2.97 8.39
CA ILE A 135 5.78 -1.71 7.66
C ILE A 135 6.84 -1.58 6.57
N LEU A 136 6.41 -1.69 5.33
CA LEU A 136 7.28 -1.53 4.17
C LEU A 136 7.21 -0.09 3.67
N ARG A 137 8.35 0.58 3.56
CA ARG A 137 8.48 1.99 3.12
C ARG A 137 9.18 2.07 1.76
N PRO A 138 8.51 1.60 0.69
CA PRO A 138 9.13 1.65 -0.63
C PRO A 138 9.36 3.10 -1.06
N PRO A 139 10.44 3.36 -1.82
CA PRO A 139 10.62 4.62 -2.53
C PRO A 139 9.67 4.70 -3.74
N TYR A 140 10.17 5.01 -4.91
CA TYR A 140 9.35 4.99 -6.12
C TYR A 140 9.09 3.56 -6.59
N LEU A 141 7.83 3.17 -6.60
CA LEU A 141 7.39 1.96 -7.29
C LEU A 141 7.07 2.32 -8.74
N TYR A 142 7.43 1.46 -9.66
CA TYR A 142 7.21 1.63 -11.08
C TYR A 142 6.73 0.32 -11.72
N GLY A 143 6.18 0.41 -12.91
CA GLY A 143 5.70 -0.74 -13.66
C GLY A 143 4.31 -0.54 -14.27
N PRO A 144 3.79 -1.54 -14.97
CA PRO A 144 2.50 -1.46 -15.64
C PRO A 144 1.38 -1.11 -14.66
N MET A 145 0.42 -0.32 -15.11
CA MET A 145 -0.73 0.20 -14.33
C MET A 145 -0.36 1.22 -13.25
N ASN A 146 0.87 1.73 -13.22
CA ASN A 146 1.17 2.89 -12.39
C ASN A 146 0.31 4.07 -12.85
N ASN A 147 -0.37 4.71 -11.90
CA ASN A 147 -1.24 5.84 -12.16
C ASN A 147 -0.50 7.19 -12.28
N VAL A 148 0.81 7.18 -12.08
CA VAL A 148 1.67 8.35 -12.20
C VAL A 148 2.57 8.20 -13.41
N TYR A 149 2.45 9.14 -14.35
CA TYR A 149 3.26 9.19 -15.57
C TYR A 149 4.68 9.65 -15.25
N ARG A 150 5.53 8.71 -14.83
CA ARG A 150 6.94 8.94 -14.48
C ARG A 150 7.88 8.18 -15.40
N GLU A 151 8.11 6.91 -15.13
CA GLU A 151 8.95 6.03 -15.95
C GLU A 151 8.39 5.87 -17.36
N ALA A 152 7.09 5.86 -17.52
CA ALA A 152 6.44 5.82 -18.83
C ALA A 152 6.86 6.99 -19.71
N PHE A 153 7.05 8.18 -19.14
CA PHE A 153 7.58 9.33 -19.88
C PHE A 153 8.95 9.06 -20.51
N VAL A 154 9.84 8.40 -19.77
CA VAL A 154 11.19 8.06 -20.25
C VAL A 154 11.11 7.05 -21.39
N PHE A 155 10.29 6.01 -21.24
CA PHE A 155 10.05 5.02 -22.27
C PHE A 155 9.42 5.62 -23.53
N ASP A 156 8.41 6.47 -23.37
CA ASP A 156 7.76 7.16 -24.50
C ASP A 156 8.74 8.08 -25.23
N CYS A 157 9.63 8.76 -24.52
CA CYS A 157 10.68 9.56 -25.13
C CYS A 157 11.65 8.68 -25.93
N ALA A 158 12.09 7.56 -25.37
CA ALA A 158 12.98 6.64 -26.04
C ALA A 158 12.34 6.03 -27.30
N MET A 159 11.08 5.60 -27.20
CA MET A 159 10.34 5.02 -28.34
C MET A 159 10.09 6.04 -29.48
N ALA A 160 9.94 7.31 -29.13
CA ALA A 160 9.72 8.40 -30.09
C ALA A 160 10.99 9.10 -30.54
N ASP A 161 12.18 8.60 -30.16
CA ASP A 161 13.49 9.29 -30.36
C ASP A 161 13.46 10.77 -29.92
N ARG A 162 12.77 11.07 -28.83
CA ARG A 162 12.57 12.41 -28.31
C ARG A 162 13.53 12.70 -27.16
N LYS A 163 14.28 13.79 -27.28
CA LYS A 163 15.13 14.28 -26.20
C LYS A 163 14.29 14.89 -25.07
N PHE A 164 14.74 14.74 -23.83
CA PHE A 164 14.19 15.40 -22.67
C PHE A 164 15.31 15.88 -21.74
N TYR A 165 15.02 16.85 -20.91
CA TYR A 165 15.96 17.42 -19.96
C TYR A 165 15.60 16.96 -18.54
N LEU A 166 16.63 16.65 -17.77
CA LEU A 166 16.49 16.43 -16.32
C LEU A 166 16.88 17.73 -15.60
N PRO A 167 16.11 18.19 -14.63
CA PRO A 167 16.54 19.29 -13.78
C PRO A 167 17.80 18.90 -13.00
N GLN A 168 18.71 19.86 -12.87
CA GLN A 168 19.93 19.73 -12.07
C GLN A 168 19.62 19.83 -10.57
#